data_4596780758dbe49e174b10d3af76ff55
#
_entry.id   4596780758dbe49e174b10d3af76ff55
#
_cell.length_a   1.000
_cell.length_b   1.000
_cell.length_c   1.000
_cell.angle_alpha   90.00
_cell.angle_beta   90.00
_cell.angle_gamma   90.00
#
_symmetry.space_group_name_H-M   'P 1'
#
loop_
_entity.id
_entity.type
_entity.pdbx_description
1 polymer ?
#
loop_
_entity_poly.entity_id
_entity_poly.type
_entity_poly.pdbx_seq_one_letter_code
_entity_poly.pdbx_strand_id
1 'polypeptide(L)'
;MRRVLEKPGIIFGGFLGLATLSIMNTAYTNVLDDIKSELILNYTWAGALMSGYFVGYTLGQIPWGIISDRYGSRKAMALSVLGISLSTLLFGYSSNIVMAVAFRFLSGLLGAGIFVPGVKLVSSWFNSEERGTALGLLTIGGSSGMILASWVVPVLSVSLSWRGSLRLMGVLGIISAMICFYFLKDRNQQNTRQLNFKDIPIQEPSFWYLSIIQFIRLGAYYTFIAWMPLVLKEEYGLSILATSSAMSILNFAGILSNPAGGMAADRFGEKRVLIAGFFSLMLFILLFTFGLGGPVLYLLVFLLGWSINFTRSPAFSIIPGLFGTETAGSVSGVNNTFASFGALVLPFVLGYVRDTTQSYVIGWYSVAALSLLAGLLMGLVSEPEL
;
A
#
# COMPACT_ATOMS: atom_id res chain seq x y z
N MET A 1 -17.58 6.44 18.95
CA MET A 1 -18.17 5.51 17.97
C MET A 1 -19.60 5.89 17.57
N ARG A 2 -20.54 6.16 18.48
CA ARG A 2 -21.95 6.49 18.15
C ARG A 2 -22.07 7.72 17.22
N ARG A 3 -21.37 8.81 17.49
CA ARG A 3 -21.38 10.06 16.68
C ARG A 3 -20.71 9.92 15.30
N VAL A 4 -19.75 9.04 15.16
CA VAL A 4 -19.12 8.74 13.83
C VAL A 4 -20.14 8.12 12.89
N LEU A 5 -21.05 7.32 13.41
CA LEU A 5 -22.15 6.69 12.67
C LEU A 5 -23.30 7.65 12.31
N GLU A 6 -23.28 8.90 12.82
CA GLU A 6 -24.26 9.93 12.42
C GLU A 6 -23.98 10.51 11.02
N LYS A 7 -22.80 10.26 10.45
CA LYS A 7 -22.40 10.68 9.09
C LYS A 7 -22.00 9.48 8.23
N PRO A 8 -22.88 8.48 8.08
CA PRO A 8 -22.54 7.20 7.47
C PRO A 8 -22.11 7.33 6.01
N GLY A 9 -22.69 8.29 5.27
CA GLY A 9 -22.36 8.50 3.86
C GLY A 9 -20.90 8.92 3.63
N ILE A 10 -20.33 9.76 4.51
CA ILE A 10 -18.93 10.22 4.40
C ILE A 10 -17.96 9.05 4.66
N ILE A 11 -18.25 8.27 5.71
CA ILE A 11 -17.43 7.08 6.03
C ILE A 11 -17.54 6.04 4.93
N PHE A 12 -18.76 5.74 4.47
CA PHE A 12 -19.00 4.75 3.41
C PHE A 12 -18.33 5.16 2.09
N GLY A 13 -18.49 6.41 1.64
CA GLY A 13 -17.85 6.89 0.42
C GLY A 13 -16.33 6.87 0.53
N GLY A 14 -15.77 7.26 1.68
CA GLY A 14 -14.33 7.18 1.94
C GLY A 14 -13.81 5.73 1.94
N PHE A 15 -14.47 4.85 2.68
CA PHE A 15 -14.19 3.41 2.72
C PHE A 15 -14.21 2.81 1.31
N LEU A 16 -15.27 3.05 0.55
CA LEU A 16 -15.45 2.52 -0.79
C LEU A 16 -14.36 3.02 -1.75
N GLY A 17 -13.98 4.30 -1.67
CA GLY A 17 -12.91 4.85 -2.49
C GLY A 17 -11.56 4.19 -2.19
N LEU A 18 -11.20 3.97 -0.91
CA LEU A 18 -9.98 3.27 -0.55
C LEU A 18 -10.03 1.77 -0.90
N ALA A 19 -11.17 1.14 -0.74
CA ALA A 19 -11.37 -0.24 -1.17
C ALA A 19 -11.14 -0.37 -2.68
N THR A 20 -11.72 0.55 -3.48
CA THR A 20 -11.53 0.57 -4.92
C THR A 20 -10.08 0.81 -5.30
N LEU A 21 -9.38 1.77 -4.66
CA LEU A 21 -7.95 1.99 -4.86
C LEU A 21 -7.16 0.69 -4.69
N SER A 22 -7.40 -0.01 -3.58
CA SER A 22 -6.68 -1.23 -3.25
C SER A 22 -7.00 -2.38 -4.21
N ILE A 23 -8.27 -2.55 -4.58
CA ILE A 23 -8.68 -3.54 -5.59
C ILE A 23 -7.96 -3.27 -6.91
N MET A 24 -8.06 -2.05 -7.45
CA MET A 24 -7.47 -1.71 -8.76
C MET A 24 -5.95 -1.80 -8.76
N ASN A 25 -5.31 -1.48 -7.62
CA ASN A 25 -3.86 -1.58 -7.52
C ASN A 25 -3.38 -3.04 -7.46
N THR A 26 -4.09 -3.93 -6.74
CA THR A 26 -3.61 -5.30 -6.45
C THR A 26 -4.31 -6.39 -7.26
N ALA A 27 -5.39 -6.09 -7.99
CA ALA A 27 -6.14 -7.09 -8.76
C ALA A 27 -5.23 -7.93 -9.69
N TYR A 28 -4.33 -7.28 -10.41
CA TYR A 28 -3.46 -7.96 -11.37
C TYR A 28 -2.45 -8.91 -10.72
N THR A 29 -2.02 -8.67 -9.47
CA THR A 29 -1.04 -9.54 -8.80
C THR A 29 -1.59 -10.94 -8.54
N ASN A 30 -2.90 -11.04 -8.36
CA ASN A 30 -3.59 -12.30 -8.11
C ASN A 30 -3.76 -13.17 -9.37
N VAL A 31 -3.55 -12.58 -10.55
CA VAL A 31 -3.57 -13.24 -11.88
C VAL A 31 -2.28 -12.98 -12.67
N LEU A 32 -1.19 -12.67 -11.94
CA LEU A 32 0.09 -12.33 -12.55
C LEU A 32 0.69 -13.49 -13.35
N ASP A 33 0.45 -14.72 -12.92
CA ASP A 33 0.86 -15.92 -13.62
C ASP A 33 0.22 -16.02 -15.02
N ASP A 34 -1.10 -15.79 -15.10
CA ASP A 34 -1.84 -15.79 -16.35
C ASP A 34 -1.36 -14.67 -17.28
N ILE A 35 -1.13 -13.45 -16.73
CA ILE A 35 -0.61 -12.30 -17.47
C ILE A 35 0.79 -12.60 -18.00
N LYS A 36 1.66 -13.14 -17.15
CA LYS A 36 3.04 -13.50 -17.50
C LYS A 36 3.08 -14.53 -18.63
N SER A 37 2.26 -15.56 -18.53
CA SER A 37 2.19 -16.62 -19.53
C SER A 37 1.66 -16.14 -20.88
N GLU A 38 0.56 -15.37 -20.88
CA GLU A 38 -0.08 -14.92 -22.12
C GLU A 38 0.71 -13.82 -22.82
N LEU A 39 1.32 -12.88 -22.08
CA LEU A 39 2.13 -11.81 -22.64
C LEU A 39 3.61 -12.19 -22.80
N ILE A 40 3.99 -13.44 -22.47
CA ILE A 40 5.36 -13.99 -22.57
C ILE A 40 6.36 -13.09 -21.82
N LEU A 41 6.05 -12.78 -20.54
CA LEU A 41 6.88 -11.90 -19.73
C LEU A 41 7.92 -12.69 -18.94
N ASN A 42 9.13 -12.12 -18.83
CA ASN A 42 10.07 -12.50 -17.78
C ASN A 42 9.67 -11.88 -16.44
N TYR A 43 10.33 -12.26 -15.36
CA TYR A 43 10.02 -11.78 -14.00
C TYR A 43 10.36 -10.29 -13.83
N THR A 44 11.39 -9.79 -14.52
CA THR A 44 11.73 -8.36 -14.52
C THR A 44 10.56 -7.51 -15.04
N TRP A 45 9.96 -7.89 -16.15
CA TRP A 45 8.80 -7.20 -16.71
C TRP A 45 7.55 -7.38 -15.84
N ALA A 46 7.38 -8.53 -15.18
CA ALA A 46 6.32 -8.72 -14.21
C ALA A 46 6.47 -7.76 -13.01
N GLY A 47 7.68 -7.55 -12.50
CA GLY A 47 7.99 -6.54 -11.49
C GLY A 47 7.77 -5.11 -11.98
N ALA A 48 8.06 -4.82 -13.26
CA ALA A 48 7.84 -3.52 -13.88
C ALA A 48 6.37 -3.08 -13.89
N LEU A 49 5.41 -4.00 -13.84
CA LEU A 49 3.99 -3.67 -13.69
C LEU A 49 3.70 -2.95 -12.37
N MET A 50 4.33 -3.36 -11.25
CA MET A 50 4.21 -2.64 -9.97
C MET A 50 4.96 -1.32 -10.02
N SER A 51 6.18 -1.32 -10.56
CA SER A 51 7.00 -0.13 -10.69
C SER A 51 6.32 0.95 -11.52
N GLY A 52 5.73 0.58 -12.65
CA GLY A 52 4.95 1.49 -13.50
C GLY A 52 3.85 2.21 -12.75
N TYR A 53 3.11 1.48 -11.89
CA TYR A 53 2.11 2.09 -11.02
C TYR A 53 2.73 3.13 -10.07
N PHE A 54 3.82 2.80 -9.40
CA PHE A 54 4.42 3.71 -8.42
C PHE A 54 5.11 4.92 -9.03
N VAL A 55 5.65 4.81 -10.26
CA VAL A 55 6.09 6.00 -11.02
C VAL A 55 4.92 6.96 -11.21
N GLY A 56 3.80 6.47 -11.74
CA GLY A 56 2.60 7.29 -11.93
C GLY A 56 2.07 7.85 -10.62
N TYR A 57 1.97 7.01 -9.57
CA TYR A 57 1.47 7.41 -8.26
C TYR A 57 2.28 8.54 -7.63
N THR A 58 3.61 8.44 -7.70
CA THR A 58 4.52 9.46 -7.16
C THR A 58 4.36 10.79 -7.91
N LEU A 59 4.32 10.74 -9.24
CA LEU A 59 4.13 11.94 -10.08
C LEU A 59 2.72 12.54 -9.90
N GLY A 60 1.72 11.73 -9.63
CA GLY A 60 0.34 12.17 -9.41
C GLY A 60 0.08 12.86 -8.08
N GLN A 61 0.88 12.61 -7.04
CA GLN A 61 0.60 13.12 -5.68
C GLN A 61 0.48 14.64 -5.63
N ILE A 62 1.41 15.36 -6.24
CA ILE A 62 1.41 16.85 -6.25
C ILE A 62 0.24 17.40 -7.06
N PRO A 63 0.02 17.01 -8.33
CA PRO A 63 -1.14 17.46 -9.09
C PRO A 63 -2.48 17.22 -8.39
N TRP A 64 -2.67 16.02 -7.84
CA TRP A 64 -3.92 15.71 -7.14
C TRP A 64 -4.08 16.45 -5.81
N GLY A 65 -2.97 16.77 -5.12
CA GLY A 65 -2.98 17.67 -3.97
C GLY A 65 -3.53 19.05 -4.36
N ILE A 66 -3.00 19.65 -5.42
CA ILE A 66 -3.43 20.96 -5.96
C ILE A 66 -4.90 20.90 -6.41
N ILE A 67 -5.30 19.85 -7.11
CA ILE A 67 -6.70 19.64 -7.54
C ILE A 67 -7.63 19.57 -6.33
N SER A 68 -7.24 18.83 -5.29
CA SER A 68 -8.01 18.71 -4.05
C SER A 68 -8.15 20.05 -3.32
N ASP A 69 -7.10 20.88 -3.31
CA ASP A 69 -7.11 22.19 -2.65
C ASP A 69 -7.98 23.19 -3.43
N ARG A 70 -7.90 23.17 -4.76
CA ARG A 70 -8.60 24.13 -5.63
C ARG A 70 -10.06 23.77 -5.90
N TYR A 71 -10.36 22.49 -6.11
CA TYR A 71 -11.68 22.03 -6.58
C TYR A 71 -12.45 21.20 -5.55
N GLY A 72 -11.84 20.96 -4.38
CA GLY A 72 -12.41 20.16 -3.29
C GLY A 72 -12.00 18.70 -3.31
N SER A 73 -11.91 18.13 -2.12
CA SER A 73 -11.47 16.74 -1.91
C SER A 73 -12.47 15.71 -2.46
N ARG A 74 -13.76 16.02 -2.45
CA ARG A 74 -14.83 15.19 -3.04
C ARG A 74 -14.57 14.94 -4.52
N LYS A 75 -14.39 16.01 -5.30
CA LYS A 75 -14.17 15.91 -6.75
C LYS A 75 -12.84 15.22 -7.05
N ALA A 76 -11.77 15.60 -6.34
CA ALA A 76 -10.46 14.99 -6.50
C ALA A 76 -10.55 13.46 -6.28
N MET A 77 -11.14 13.01 -5.18
CA MET A 77 -11.26 11.60 -4.86
C MET A 77 -12.13 10.83 -5.87
N ALA A 78 -13.31 11.36 -6.22
CA ALA A 78 -14.21 10.69 -7.15
C ALA A 78 -13.63 10.58 -8.58
N LEU A 79 -13.01 11.65 -9.09
CA LEU A 79 -12.32 11.65 -10.38
C LEU A 79 -11.12 10.69 -10.39
N SER A 80 -10.41 10.61 -9.28
CA SER A 80 -9.29 9.69 -9.13
C SER A 80 -9.75 8.23 -9.08
N VAL A 81 -10.86 7.93 -8.38
CA VAL A 81 -11.48 6.59 -8.40
C VAL A 81 -11.93 6.23 -9.82
N LEU A 82 -12.54 7.17 -10.54
CA LEU A 82 -12.92 6.97 -11.96
C LEU A 82 -11.69 6.69 -12.82
N GLY A 83 -10.63 7.49 -12.66
CA GLY A 83 -9.41 7.38 -13.46
C GLY A 83 -8.68 6.06 -13.27
N ILE A 84 -8.49 5.61 -12.04
CA ILE A 84 -7.84 4.31 -11.77
C ILE A 84 -8.70 3.15 -12.28
N SER A 85 -10.03 3.26 -12.20
CA SER A 85 -10.97 2.24 -12.68
C SER A 85 -10.94 2.12 -14.20
N LEU A 86 -10.95 3.26 -14.92
CA LEU A 86 -10.79 3.29 -16.37
C LEU A 86 -9.43 2.72 -16.81
N SER A 87 -8.35 3.07 -16.11
CA SER A 87 -7.02 2.53 -16.40
C SER A 87 -6.96 1.02 -16.19
N THR A 88 -7.64 0.50 -15.16
CA THR A 88 -7.72 -0.95 -14.91
C THR A 88 -8.58 -1.65 -15.98
N LEU A 89 -9.69 -1.04 -16.39
CA LEU A 89 -10.49 -1.52 -17.52
C LEU A 89 -9.64 -1.63 -18.80
N LEU A 90 -8.88 -0.58 -19.13
CA LEU A 90 -7.99 -0.53 -20.29
C LEU A 90 -6.83 -1.52 -20.17
N PHE A 91 -6.31 -1.75 -18.95
CA PHE A 91 -5.29 -2.77 -18.71
C PHE A 91 -5.77 -4.16 -19.14
N GLY A 92 -7.05 -4.48 -18.93
CA GLY A 92 -7.67 -5.72 -19.44
C GLY A 92 -7.72 -5.86 -20.99
N TYR A 93 -7.36 -4.82 -21.74
CA TYR A 93 -7.21 -4.84 -23.21
C TYR A 93 -5.76 -4.82 -23.66
N SER A 94 -4.79 -4.87 -22.75
CA SER A 94 -3.37 -4.85 -23.11
C SER A 94 -2.99 -6.06 -23.97
N SER A 95 -2.41 -5.81 -25.14
CA SER A 95 -1.93 -6.86 -26.05
C SER A 95 -0.42 -7.12 -25.93
N ASN A 96 0.31 -6.26 -25.23
CA ASN A 96 1.74 -6.36 -25.01
C ASN A 96 2.15 -5.69 -23.70
N ILE A 97 3.41 -5.90 -23.28
CA ILE A 97 3.94 -5.38 -22.02
C ILE A 97 3.98 -3.85 -21.96
N VAL A 98 4.27 -3.18 -23.08
CA VAL A 98 4.37 -1.72 -23.12
C VAL A 98 3.00 -1.10 -22.79
N MET A 99 1.93 -1.60 -23.39
CA MET A 99 0.54 -1.19 -23.06
C MET A 99 0.22 -1.50 -21.60
N ALA A 100 0.58 -2.68 -21.12
CA ALA A 100 0.33 -3.09 -19.74
C ALA A 100 1.01 -2.15 -18.74
N VAL A 101 2.29 -1.84 -18.93
CA VAL A 101 3.04 -0.89 -18.08
C VAL A 101 2.48 0.53 -18.20
N ALA A 102 2.11 0.97 -19.41
CA ALA A 102 1.52 2.29 -19.63
C ALA A 102 0.17 2.43 -18.88
N PHE A 103 -0.70 1.42 -18.91
CA PHE A 103 -1.95 1.46 -18.16
C PHE A 103 -1.74 1.33 -16.64
N ARG A 104 -0.70 0.63 -16.19
CA ARG A 104 -0.29 0.63 -14.78
C ARG A 104 0.21 2.01 -14.35
N PHE A 105 1.03 2.67 -15.17
CA PHE A 105 1.45 4.05 -14.94
C PHE A 105 0.24 5.00 -14.83
N LEU A 106 -0.71 4.92 -15.76
CA LEU A 106 -1.94 5.70 -15.70
C LEU A 106 -2.78 5.38 -14.46
N SER A 107 -2.87 4.10 -14.08
CA SER A 107 -3.54 3.70 -12.84
C SER A 107 -2.93 4.37 -11.62
N GLY A 108 -1.60 4.43 -11.53
CA GLY A 108 -0.89 5.12 -10.47
C GLY A 108 -1.15 6.62 -10.50
N LEU A 109 -0.90 7.26 -11.65
CA LEU A 109 -1.05 8.70 -11.86
C LEU A 109 -2.47 9.19 -11.50
N LEU A 110 -3.49 8.47 -11.96
CA LEU A 110 -4.88 8.82 -11.73
C LEU A 110 -5.36 8.38 -10.34
N GLY A 111 -4.81 7.29 -9.77
CA GLY A 111 -5.16 6.79 -8.44
C GLY A 111 -4.58 7.59 -7.28
N ALA A 112 -3.56 8.43 -7.52
CA ALA A 112 -2.87 9.19 -6.47
C ALA A 112 -3.77 10.18 -5.70
N GLY A 113 -4.87 10.61 -6.30
CA GLY A 113 -5.85 11.52 -5.69
C GLY A 113 -6.90 10.85 -4.78
N ILE A 114 -6.72 9.57 -4.40
CA ILE A 114 -7.71 8.90 -3.55
C ILE A 114 -7.33 9.00 -2.06
N PHE A 115 -6.10 8.63 -1.69
CA PHE A 115 -5.73 8.49 -0.29
C PHE A 115 -5.67 9.83 0.44
N VAL A 116 -4.84 10.76 -0.01
CA VAL A 116 -4.63 12.05 0.67
C VAL A 116 -5.91 12.90 0.68
N PRO A 117 -6.61 13.12 -0.46
CA PRO A 117 -7.90 13.79 -0.44
C PRO A 117 -8.95 13.09 0.40
N GLY A 118 -8.99 11.75 0.44
CA GLY A 118 -9.88 10.97 1.29
C GLY A 118 -9.64 11.21 2.77
N VAL A 119 -8.39 11.18 3.22
CA VAL A 119 -7.98 11.51 4.59
C VAL A 119 -8.37 12.95 4.93
N LYS A 120 -8.08 13.91 4.06
CA LYS A 120 -8.42 15.32 4.23
C LYS A 120 -9.92 15.52 4.36
N LEU A 121 -10.71 14.91 3.46
CA LEU A 121 -12.16 15.00 3.45
C LEU A 121 -12.75 14.42 4.75
N VAL A 122 -12.40 13.19 5.11
CA VAL A 122 -12.91 12.56 6.34
C VAL A 122 -12.51 13.35 7.56
N SER A 123 -11.25 13.79 7.66
CA SER A 123 -10.77 14.59 8.80
C SER A 123 -11.54 15.90 8.98
N SER A 124 -12.06 16.50 7.90
CA SER A 124 -12.82 17.75 7.96
C SER A 124 -14.21 17.61 8.58
N TRP A 125 -14.76 16.40 8.57
CA TRP A 125 -16.11 16.12 9.06
C TRP A 125 -16.18 15.72 10.54
N PHE A 126 -15.04 15.32 11.13
CA PHE A 126 -14.97 14.76 12.48
C PHE A 126 -14.05 15.60 13.38
N ASN A 127 -14.46 15.78 14.63
CA ASN A 127 -13.68 16.47 15.65
C ASN A 127 -12.46 15.62 16.07
N SER A 128 -11.52 16.21 16.81
CA SER A 128 -10.26 15.54 17.25
C SER A 128 -10.50 14.19 17.94
N GLU A 129 -11.52 14.10 18.78
CA GLU A 129 -11.88 12.88 19.54
C GLU A 129 -12.44 11.74 18.65
N GLU A 130 -13.03 12.08 17.51
CA GLU A 130 -13.71 11.15 16.60
C GLU A 130 -12.87 10.83 15.35
N ARG A 131 -11.93 11.70 15.03
CA ARG A 131 -11.13 11.65 13.80
C ARG A 131 -10.34 10.37 13.67
N GLY A 132 -9.74 9.90 14.76
CA GLY A 132 -8.98 8.65 14.77
C GLY A 132 -9.84 7.44 14.37
N THR A 133 -11.04 7.32 14.94
CA THR A 133 -11.99 6.25 14.58
C THR A 133 -12.46 6.36 13.13
N ALA A 134 -12.77 7.56 12.66
CA ALA A 134 -13.22 7.80 11.29
C ALA A 134 -12.12 7.45 10.26
N LEU A 135 -10.88 7.84 10.52
CA LEU A 135 -9.73 7.48 9.68
C LEU A 135 -9.40 5.98 9.75
N GLY A 136 -9.60 5.37 10.91
CA GLY A 136 -9.50 3.91 11.06
C GLY A 136 -10.49 3.18 10.15
N LEU A 137 -11.76 3.58 10.16
CA LEU A 137 -12.79 3.01 9.28
C LEU A 137 -12.48 3.26 7.79
N LEU A 138 -11.99 4.45 7.45
CA LEU A 138 -11.51 4.76 6.10
C LEU A 138 -10.42 3.78 5.66
N THR A 139 -9.40 3.56 6.49
CA THR A 139 -8.24 2.71 6.14
C THR A 139 -8.56 1.22 6.09
N ILE A 140 -9.56 0.75 6.85
CA ILE A 140 -10.09 -0.62 6.75
C ILE A 140 -10.59 -0.89 5.33
N GLY A 141 -11.14 0.11 4.63
CA GLY A 141 -11.52 -0.01 3.22
C GLY A 141 -10.38 -0.52 2.34
N GLY A 142 -9.16 0.00 2.55
CA GLY A 142 -7.97 -0.45 1.81
C GLY A 142 -7.67 -1.95 2.00
N SER A 143 -7.61 -2.40 3.25
CA SER A 143 -7.36 -3.83 3.56
C SER A 143 -8.49 -4.75 3.08
N SER A 144 -9.74 -4.30 3.25
CA SER A 144 -10.92 -5.04 2.75
C SER A 144 -10.88 -5.18 1.23
N GLY A 145 -10.48 -4.11 0.52
CA GLY A 145 -10.31 -4.14 -0.93
C GLY A 145 -9.26 -5.15 -1.38
N MET A 146 -8.12 -5.24 -0.68
CA MET A 146 -7.07 -6.23 -0.97
C MET A 146 -7.58 -7.66 -0.76
N ILE A 147 -8.29 -7.93 0.35
CA ILE A 147 -8.89 -9.24 0.62
C ILE A 147 -9.89 -9.61 -0.48
N LEU A 148 -10.78 -8.67 -0.85
CA LEU A 148 -11.75 -8.89 -1.91
C LEU A 148 -11.05 -9.19 -3.25
N ALA A 149 -10.01 -8.43 -3.61
CA ALA A 149 -9.24 -8.68 -4.83
C ALA A 149 -8.61 -10.07 -4.84
N SER A 150 -8.08 -10.52 -3.69
CA SER A 150 -7.43 -11.83 -3.56
C SER A 150 -8.39 -13.02 -3.76
N TRP A 151 -9.68 -12.84 -3.52
CA TRP A 151 -10.70 -13.88 -3.73
C TRP A 151 -11.43 -13.71 -5.05
N VAL A 152 -11.94 -12.52 -5.32
CA VAL A 152 -12.85 -12.27 -6.43
C VAL A 152 -12.11 -12.37 -7.77
N VAL A 153 -10.91 -11.80 -7.88
CA VAL A 153 -10.20 -11.75 -9.17
C VAL A 153 -9.76 -13.14 -9.66
N PRO A 154 -9.12 -14.00 -8.82
CA PRO A 154 -8.75 -15.35 -9.27
C PRO A 154 -9.97 -16.24 -9.59
N VAL A 155 -11.05 -16.13 -8.83
CA VAL A 155 -12.27 -16.90 -9.10
C VAL A 155 -12.89 -16.48 -10.42
N LEU A 156 -12.95 -15.19 -10.70
CA LEU A 156 -13.45 -14.68 -11.97
C LEU A 156 -12.53 -15.04 -13.14
N SER A 157 -11.21 -15.15 -12.92
CA SER A 157 -10.28 -15.47 -14.00
C SER A 157 -10.47 -16.87 -14.57
N VAL A 158 -11.00 -17.79 -13.77
CA VAL A 158 -11.32 -19.16 -14.25
C VAL A 158 -12.37 -19.14 -15.36
N SER A 159 -13.38 -18.25 -15.28
CA SER A 159 -14.49 -18.18 -16.25
C SER A 159 -14.35 -17.07 -17.28
N LEU A 160 -13.74 -15.93 -16.91
CA LEU A 160 -13.66 -14.72 -17.74
C LEU A 160 -12.26 -14.45 -18.29
N SER A 161 -11.28 -15.29 -18.03
CA SER A 161 -9.85 -15.03 -18.14
C SER A 161 -9.39 -13.84 -17.25
N TRP A 162 -8.08 -13.63 -17.10
CA TRP A 162 -7.54 -12.48 -16.39
C TRP A 162 -7.99 -11.13 -16.99
N ARG A 163 -8.12 -11.07 -18.33
CA ARG A 163 -8.60 -9.88 -19.04
C ARG A 163 -10.03 -9.52 -18.68
N GLY A 164 -10.93 -10.50 -18.71
CA GLY A 164 -12.33 -10.31 -18.35
C GLY A 164 -12.51 -9.91 -16.90
N SER A 165 -11.73 -10.52 -16.00
CA SER A 165 -11.76 -10.20 -14.57
C SER A 165 -11.36 -8.75 -14.32
N LEU A 166 -10.27 -8.26 -14.93
CA LEU A 166 -9.81 -6.88 -14.74
C LEU A 166 -10.76 -5.88 -15.40
N ARG A 167 -11.36 -6.22 -16.56
CA ARG A 167 -12.40 -5.37 -17.19
C ARG A 167 -13.62 -5.25 -16.28
N LEU A 168 -14.09 -6.35 -15.71
CA LEU A 168 -15.22 -6.33 -14.79
C LEU A 168 -14.91 -5.50 -13.53
N MET A 169 -13.71 -5.68 -12.93
CA MET A 169 -13.29 -4.85 -11.81
C MET A 169 -13.27 -3.36 -12.20
N GLY A 170 -12.75 -3.01 -13.37
CA GLY A 170 -12.76 -1.63 -13.87
C GLY A 170 -14.17 -1.06 -13.98
N VAL A 171 -15.14 -1.81 -14.53
CA VAL A 171 -16.55 -1.41 -14.60
C VAL A 171 -17.16 -1.20 -13.21
N LEU A 172 -16.94 -2.15 -12.28
CA LEU A 172 -17.40 -2.01 -10.90
C LEU A 172 -16.77 -0.81 -10.20
N GLY A 173 -15.50 -0.50 -10.50
CA GLY A 173 -14.84 0.68 -10.02
C GLY A 173 -15.43 1.99 -10.56
N ILE A 174 -15.89 2.03 -11.81
CA ILE A 174 -16.61 3.19 -12.37
C ILE A 174 -17.91 3.42 -11.60
N ILE A 175 -18.67 2.35 -11.29
CA ILE A 175 -19.86 2.44 -10.45
C ILE A 175 -19.49 2.95 -9.05
N SER A 176 -18.41 2.45 -8.48
CA SER A 176 -17.88 2.93 -7.20
C SER A 176 -17.55 4.44 -7.23
N ALA A 177 -16.98 4.95 -8.32
CA ALA A 177 -16.72 6.38 -8.47
C ALA A 177 -18.00 7.24 -8.42
N MET A 178 -19.07 6.79 -9.07
CA MET A 178 -20.38 7.46 -9.00
C MET A 178 -20.94 7.45 -7.58
N ILE A 179 -20.84 6.31 -6.89
CA ILE A 179 -21.27 6.17 -5.49
C ILE A 179 -20.44 7.09 -4.59
N CYS A 180 -19.12 7.11 -4.75
CA CYS A 180 -18.23 8.02 -4.01
C CYS A 180 -18.63 9.48 -4.24
N PHE A 181 -18.87 9.87 -5.50
CA PHE A 181 -19.30 11.23 -5.82
C PHE A 181 -20.63 11.59 -5.18
N TYR A 182 -21.57 10.66 -5.07
CA TYR A 182 -22.88 10.89 -4.45
C TYR A 182 -22.77 11.07 -2.92
N PHE A 183 -22.06 10.18 -2.23
CA PHE A 183 -22.00 10.16 -0.77
C PHE A 183 -21.01 11.15 -0.18
N LEU A 184 -19.89 11.42 -0.85
CA LEU A 184 -18.88 12.36 -0.35
C LEU A 184 -19.40 13.80 -0.49
N LYS A 185 -19.07 14.62 0.51
CA LYS A 185 -19.41 16.05 0.52
C LYS A 185 -18.22 16.83 1.07
N ASP A 186 -17.82 17.88 0.39
CA ASP A 186 -16.82 18.81 0.93
C ASP A 186 -17.43 19.60 2.10
N ARG A 187 -16.60 19.86 3.10
CA ARG A 187 -16.90 20.79 4.18
C ARG A 187 -15.88 21.94 4.08
N ASN A 188 -16.33 23.19 4.20
CA ASN A 188 -15.43 24.33 4.17
C ASN A 188 -14.30 24.13 5.20
N GLN A 189 -13.08 23.99 4.69
CA GLN A 189 -11.88 23.95 5.52
C GLN A 189 -11.27 25.34 5.58
N GLN A 190 -11.01 25.81 6.78
CA GLN A 190 -10.08 26.89 7.00
C GLN A 190 -8.68 26.38 6.63
N ASN A 191 -7.95 27.21 5.90
CA ASN A 191 -6.62 27.03 5.32
C ASN A 191 -5.77 25.92 5.97
N THR A 192 -5.56 24.82 5.27
CA THR A 192 -4.44 23.91 5.58
C THR A 192 -3.15 24.62 5.18
N ARG A 193 -2.22 24.77 6.13
CA ARG A 193 -0.88 25.33 5.91
C ARG A 193 -0.24 24.57 4.73
N GLN A 194 0.21 25.30 3.71
CA GLN A 194 0.88 24.71 2.55
C GLN A 194 2.20 24.09 3.00
N LEU A 195 2.57 22.97 2.35
CA LEU A 195 3.88 22.36 2.51
C LEU A 195 4.98 23.41 2.26
N ASN A 196 5.76 23.74 3.27
CA ASN A 196 6.91 24.61 3.13
C ASN A 196 8.18 23.76 3.11
N PHE A 197 8.76 23.59 1.94
CA PHE A 197 9.99 22.80 1.77
C PHE A 197 11.19 23.36 2.55
N LYS A 198 11.14 24.64 2.97
CA LYS A 198 12.20 25.26 3.77
C LYS A 198 12.23 24.74 5.22
N ASP A 199 11.11 24.19 5.70
CA ASP A 199 10.98 23.70 7.07
C ASP A 199 11.40 22.23 7.20
N ILE A 200 11.91 21.60 6.13
CA ILE A 200 12.33 20.18 6.13
C ILE A 200 13.74 20.11 6.75
N PRO A 201 13.95 19.31 7.81
CA PRO A 201 15.22 19.23 8.53
C PRO A 201 16.23 18.32 7.81
N ILE A 202 16.60 18.66 6.56
CA ILE A 202 17.52 17.88 5.71
C ILE A 202 18.95 17.80 6.28
N GLN A 203 19.29 18.64 7.25
CA GLN A 203 20.58 18.62 7.92
C GLN A 203 20.64 17.59 9.07
N GLU A 204 19.50 17.11 9.53
CA GLU A 204 19.41 16.14 10.61
C GLU A 204 19.59 14.70 10.09
N PRO A 205 20.56 13.92 10.61
CA PRO A 205 20.76 12.53 10.19
C PRO A 205 19.52 11.66 10.39
N SER A 206 18.73 11.89 11.44
CA SER A 206 17.48 11.16 11.73
C SER A 206 16.47 11.27 10.63
N PHE A 207 16.42 12.40 9.90
CA PHE A 207 15.55 12.57 8.72
C PHE A 207 15.89 11.58 7.61
N TRP A 208 17.19 11.41 7.30
CA TRP A 208 17.64 10.48 6.26
C TRP A 208 17.48 9.03 6.68
N TYR A 209 17.75 8.71 7.96
CA TYR A 209 17.51 7.37 8.49
C TYR A 209 16.04 6.98 8.35
N LEU A 210 15.10 7.84 8.74
CA LEU A 210 13.68 7.60 8.58
C LEU A 210 13.26 7.50 7.11
N SER A 211 13.84 8.31 6.23
CA SER A 211 13.56 8.23 4.78
C SER A 211 13.96 6.88 4.20
N ILE A 212 15.15 6.36 4.56
CA ILE A 212 15.62 5.02 4.16
C ILE A 212 14.74 3.92 4.77
N ILE A 213 14.39 4.04 6.05
CA ILE A 213 13.51 3.10 6.74
C ILE A 213 12.14 3.04 6.04
N GLN A 214 11.56 4.17 5.66
CA GLN A 214 10.29 4.23 4.94
C GLN A 214 10.39 3.63 3.53
N PHE A 215 11.51 3.86 2.83
CA PHE A 215 11.81 3.21 1.55
C PHE A 215 11.79 1.68 1.70
N ILE A 216 12.50 1.15 2.69
CA ILE A 216 12.58 -0.30 2.93
C ILE A 216 11.19 -0.84 3.33
N ARG A 217 10.50 -0.18 4.25
CA ARG A 217 9.22 -0.62 4.80
C ARG A 217 8.16 -0.78 3.70
N LEU A 218 7.93 0.28 2.92
CA LEU A 218 6.90 0.24 1.88
C LEU A 218 7.33 -0.60 0.69
N GLY A 219 8.62 -0.60 0.37
CA GLY A 219 9.19 -1.45 -0.66
C GLY A 219 9.02 -2.93 -0.34
N ALA A 220 9.34 -3.37 0.87
CA ALA A 220 9.11 -4.75 1.31
C ALA A 220 7.61 -5.10 1.26
N TYR A 221 6.72 -4.23 1.77
CA TYR A 221 5.28 -4.45 1.73
C TYR A 221 4.77 -4.73 0.31
N TYR A 222 5.10 -3.87 -0.65
CA TYR A 222 4.65 -4.04 -2.03
C TYR A 222 5.37 -5.17 -2.78
N THR A 223 6.58 -5.52 -2.36
CA THR A 223 7.24 -6.73 -2.86
C THR A 223 6.47 -7.99 -2.46
N PHE A 224 6.00 -8.09 -1.21
CA PHE A 224 5.13 -9.19 -0.79
C PHE A 224 3.80 -9.19 -1.54
N ILE A 225 3.15 -8.05 -1.68
CA ILE A 225 1.87 -7.94 -2.39
C ILE A 225 2.01 -8.35 -3.86
N ALA A 226 3.11 -7.96 -4.51
CA ALA A 226 3.33 -8.24 -5.93
C ALA A 226 3.70 -9.70 -6.21
N TRP A 227 4.57 -10.28 -5.37
CA TRP A 227 5.22 -11.56 -5.68
C TRP A 227 4.67 -12.75 -4.92
N MET A 228 4.11 -12.55 -3.71
CA MET A 228 3.63 -13.65 -2.88
C MET A 228 2.62 -14.56 -3.60
N PRO A 229 1.60 -14.05 -4.34
CA PRO A 229 0.68 -14.94 -5.05
C PRO A 229 1.39 -15.87 -6.04
N LEU A 230 2.37 -15.35 -6.77
CA LEU A 230 3.14 -16.12 -7.76
C LEU A 230 4.06 -17.12 -7.08
N VAL A 231 4.79 -16.72 -6.05
CA VAL A 231 5.67 -17.58 -5.25
C VAL A 231 4.90 -18.75 -4.63
N LEU A 232 3.73 -18.48 -4.05
CA LEU A 232 2.88 -19.52 -3.45
C LEU A 232 2.40 -20.56 -4.49
N LYS A 233 2.18 -20.13 -5.73
CA LYS A 233 1.85 -21.05 -6.84
C LYS A 233 3.08 -21.81 -7.36
N GLU A 234 4.17 -21.09 -7.68
CA GLU A 234 5.33 -21.66 -8.35
C GLU A 234 6.20 -22.53 -7.42
N GLU A 235 6.47 -22.06 -6.20
CA GLU A 235 7.39 -22.75 -5.26
C GLU A 235 6.64 -23.73 -4.34
N TYR A 236 5.39 -23.39 -3.95
CA TYR A 236 4.62 -24.23 -3.03
C TYR A 236 3.50 -25.05 -3.68
N GLY A 237 3.28 -24.87 -4.98
CA GLY A 237 2.25 -25.62 -5.73
C GLY A 237 0.81 -25.37 -5.26
N LEU A 238 0.54 -24.22 -4.62
CA LEU A 238 -0.78 -23.95 -4.07
C LEU A 238 -1.82 -23.71 -5.16
N SER A 239 -3.01 -24.28 -4.95
CA SER A 239 -4.18 -23.99 -5.78
C SER A 239 -4.59 -22.52 -5.69
N ILE A 240 -5.41 -22.05 -6.63
CA ILE A 240 -5.98 -20.70 -6.65
C ILE A 240 -6.63 -20.35 -5.30
N LEU A 241 -7.48 -21.26 -4.76
CA LEU A 241 -8.17 -21.03 -3.49
C LEU A 241 -7.22 -20.98 -2.30
N ALA A 242 -6.21 -21.86 -2.26
CA ALA A 242 -5.20 -21.88 -1.21
C ALA A 242 -4.33 -20.60 -1.23
N THR A 243 -3.94 -20.13 -2.42
CA THR A 243 -3.22 -18.87 -2.60
C THR A 243 -4.07 -17.68 -2.17
N SER A 244 -5.35 -17.63 -2.57
CA SER A 244 -6.29 -16.58 -2.17
C SER A 244 -6.48 -16.52 -0.65
N SER A 245 -6.56 -17.71 0.00
CA SER A 245 -6.65 -17.84 1.46
C SER A 245 -5.38 -17.29 2.13
N ALA A 246 -4.20 -17.66 1.65
CA ALA A 246 -2.93 -17.18 2.18
C ALA A 246 -2.79 -15.65 2.05
N MET A 247 -3.15 -15.09 0.88
CA MET A 247 -3.14 -13.63 0.68
C MET A 247 -4.14 -12.90 1.59
N SER A 248 -5.30 -13.51 1.83
CA SER A 248 -6.29 -12.96 2.76
C SER A 248 -5.78 -12.98 4.20
N ILE A 249 -5.09 -14.04 4.61
CA ILE A 249 -4.45 -14.16 5.93
C ILE A 249 -3.38 -13.06 6.09
N LEU A 250 -2.54 -12.83 5.08
CA LEU A 250 -1.54 -11.76 5.08
C LEU A 250 -2.18 -10.38 5.30
N ASN A 251 -3.23 -10.07 4.55
CA ASN A 251 -3.92 -8.79 4.64
C ASN A 251 -4.72 -8.66 5.95
N PHE A 252 -5.34 -9.74 6.43
CA PHE A 252 -6.05 -9.75 7.71
C PHE A 252 -5.10 -9.54 8.89
N ALA A 253 -3.92 -10.14 8.87
CA ALA A 253 -2.87 -9.86 9.84
C ALA A 253 -2.56 -8.36 9.91
N GLY A 254 -2.54 -7.67 8.77
CA GLY A 254 -2.36 -6.22 8.69
C GLY A 254 -3.46 -5.40 9.36
N ILE A 255 -4.72 -5.84 9.27
CA ILE A 255 -5.85 -5.17 9.96
C ILE A 255 -5.64 -5.18 11.48
N LEU A 256 -5.15 -6.30 12.02
CA LEU A 256 -4.93 -6.48 13.45
C LEU A 256 -3.64 -5.82 13.93
N SER A 257 -2.55 -5.99 13.18
CA SER A 257 -1.21 -5.57 13.59
C SER A 257 -0.99 -4.07 13.54
N ASN A 258 -1.66 -3.34 12.64
CA ASN A 258 -1.48 -1.89 12.53
C ASN A 258 -1.94 -1.13 13.80
N PRO A 259 -3.15 -1.37 14.36
CA PRO A 259 -3.52 -0.82 15.66
C PRO A 259 -2.64 -1.36 16.81
N ALA A 260 -2.29 -2.65 16.77
CA ALA A 260 -1.43 -3.25 17.79
C ALA A 260 -0.04 -2.59 17.83
N GLY A 261 0.52 -2.25 16.67
CA GLY A 261 1.78 -1.50 16.55
C GLY A 261 1.68 -0.10 17.17
N GLY A 262 0.58 0.61 16.93
CA GLY A 262 0.31 1.90 17.57
C GLY A 262 0.24 1.79 19.10
N MET A 263 -0.60 0.88 19.62
CA MET A 263 -0.71 0.64 21.07
C MET A 263 0.61 0.20 21.71
N ALA A 264 1.40 -0.60 21.00
CA ALA A 264 2.73 -0.98 21.47
C ALA A 264 3.67 0.23 21.51
N ALA A 265 3.61 1.12 20.50
CA ALA A 265 4.40 2.34 20.46
C ALA A 265 4.06 3.29 21.61
N ASP A 266 2.77 3.46 21.92
CA ASP A 266 2.30 4.27 23.05
C ASP A 266 2.84 3.73 24.41
N ARG A 267 3.05 2.41 24.51
CA ARG A 267 3.50 1.78 25.76
C ARG A 267 5.00 1.62 25.89
N PHE A 268 5.69 1.29 24.80
CA PHE A 268 7.11 0.89 24.80
C PHE A 268 8.02 1.89 24.06
N GLY A 269 7.42 2.91 23.43
CA GLY A 269 8.09 3.89 22.56
C GLY A 269 8.22 3.41 21.11
N GLU A 270 8.06 4.32 20.16
CA GLU A 270 8.06 4.04 18.74
C GLU A 270 9.36 3.40 18.25
N LYS A 271 10.49 3.89 18.73
CA LYS A 271 11.84 3.40 18.35
C LYS A 271 12.00 1.91 18.63
N ARG A 272 11.65 1.46 19.84
CA ARG A 272 11.79 0.04 20.24
C ARG A 272 10.86 -0.86 19.45
N VAL A 273 9.62 -0.38 19.22
CA VAL A 273 8.61 -1.14 18.47
C VAL A 273 9.01 -1.27 16.99
N LEU A 274 9.58 -0.23 16.38
CA LEU A 274 10.09 -0.28 15.02
C LEU A 274 11.28 -1.24 14.89
N ILE A 275 12.23 -1.20 15.81
CA ILE A 275 13.36 -2.13 15.84
C ILE A 275 12.86 -3.58 15.92
N ALA A 276 11.99 -3.88 16.90
CA ALA A 276 11.43 -5.22 17.06
C ALA A 276 10.64 -5.67 15.81
N GLY A 277 9.87 -4.77 15.20
CA GLY A 277 9.10 -5.04 13.98
C GLY A 277 9.99 -5.39 12.79
N PHE A 278 11.08 -4.67 12.56
CA PHE A 278 12.00 -4.96 11.46
C PHE A 278 12.83 -6.23 11.69
N PHE A 279 13.28 -6.49 12.91
CA PHE A 279 13.96 -7.74 13.24
C PHE A 279 13.02 -8.95 13.11
N SER A 280 11.77 -8.84 13.55
CA SER A 280 10.78 -9.90 13.36
C SER A 280 10.48 -10.15 11.88
N LEU A 281 10.38 -9.08 11.07
CA LEU A 281 10.20 -9.18 9.63
C LEU A 281 11.36 -9.92 8.97
N MET A 282 12.61 -9.53 9.29
CA MET A 282 13.81 -10.24 8.83
C MET A 282 13.75 -11.73 9.18
N LEU A 283 13.48 -12.05 10.45
CA LEU A 283 13.41 -13.44 10.93
C LEU A 283 12.36 -14.25 10.16
N PHE A 284 11.15 -13.72 9.99
CA PHE A 284 10.08 -14.46 9.31
C PHE A 284 10.31 -14.59 7.81
N ILE A 285 10.99 -13.62 7.17
CA ILE A 285 11.45 -13.78 5.79
C ILE A 285 12.44 -14.95 5.69
N LEU A 286 13.44 -15.00 6.57
CA LEU A 286 14.41 -16.11 6.58
C LEU A 286 13.72 -17.45 6.81
N LEU A 287 12.78 -17.55 7.76
CA LEU A 287 12.01 -18.77 7.99
C LEU A 287 11.15 -19.16 6.77
N PHE A 288 10.60 -18.20 6.06
CA PHE A 288 9.82 -18.45 4.84
C PHE A 288 10.69 -19.08 3.73
N THR A 289 11.98 -18.73 3.63
CA THR A 289 12.88 -19.29 2.61
C THR A 289 13.25 -20.77 2.84
N PHE A 290 12.95 -21.35 4.00
CA PHE A 290 13.14 -22.79 4.22
C PHE A 290 12.11 -23.68 3.52
N GLY A 291 11.12 -23.12 2.85
CA GLY A 291 10.15 -23.89 2.06
C GLY A 291 9.18 -24.74 2.91
N LEU A 292 8.92 -24.34 4.16
CA LEU A 292 8.01 -25.06 5.05
C LEU A 292 6.57 -24.99 4.55
N GLY A 293 5.97 -26.14 4.27
CA GLY A 293 4.62 -26.27 3.73
C GLY A 293 3.51 -26.47 4.80
N GLY A 294 2.30 -26.74 4.32
CA GLY A 294 1.15 -27.05 5.17
C GLY A 294 0.74 -25.90 6.11
N PRO A 295 0.25 -26.18 7.32
CA PRO A 295 -0.19 -25.16 8.27
C PRO A 295 0.88 -24.15 8.66
N VAL A 296 2.17 -24.57 8.65
CA VAL A 296 3.32 -23.71 8.99
C VAL A 296 3.47 -22.59 7.97
N LEU A 297 3.23 -22.85 6.68
CA LEU A 297 3.25 -21.84 5.64
C LEU A 297 2.23 -20.72 5.91
N TYR A 298 0.98 -21.07 6.24
CA TYR A 298 -0.06 -20.09 6.56
C TYR A 298 0.26 -19.27 7.81
N LEU A 299 0.86 -19.90 8.82
CA LEU A 299 1.37 -19.19 10.01
C LEU A 299 2.48 -18.21 9.63
N LEU A 300 3.44 -18.62 8.80
CA LEU A 300 4.51 -17.73 8.33
C LEU A 300 3.96 -16.56 7.51
N VAL A 301 3.00 -16.81 6.63
CA VAL A 301 2.32 -15.76 5.85
C VAL A 301 1.58 -14.77 6.77
N PHE A 302 0.93 -15.27 7.84
CA PHE A 302 0.32 -14.41 8.86
C PHE A 302 1.38 -13.57 9.59
N LEU A 303 2.48 -14.17 10.03
CA LEU A 303 3.55 -13.49 10.76
C LEU A 303 4.28 -12.46 9.89
N LEU A 304 4.47 -12.74 8.59
CA LEU A 304 4.98 -11.76 7.62
C LEU A 304 4.02 -10.58 7.47
N GLY A 305 2.73 -10.84 7.26
CA GLY A 305 1.71 -9.80 7.18
C GLY A 305 1.61 -8.98 8.47
N TRP A 306 1.73 -9.65 9.62
CA TRP A 306 1.78 -9.01 10.93
C TRP A 306 2.97 -8.06 11.05
N SER A 307 4.19 -8.56 10.87
CA SER A 307 5.41 -7.79 11.09
C SER A 307 5.53 -6.57 10.19
N ILE A 308 5.17 -6.71 8.91
CA ILE A 308 5.30 -5.61 7.95
C ILE A 308 4.29 -4.48 8.21
N ASN A 309 3.09 -4.80 8.70
CA ASN A 309 2.07 -3.80 9.03
C ASN A 309 2.19 -3.26 10.46
N PHE A 310 2.80 -4.01 11.38
CA PHE A 310 3.05 -3.61 12.76
C PHE A 310 3.92 -2.35 12.86
N THR A 311 4.84 -2.16 11.92
CA THR A 311 5.71 -0.99 11.84
C THR A 311 5.02 0.26 11.26
N ARG A 312 3.80 0.13 10.69
CA ARG A 312 3.18 1.21 9.92
C ARG A 312 2.80 2.40 10.79
N SER A 313 2.04 2.18 11.86
CA SER A 313 1.60 3.25 12.76
C SER A 313 2.79 3.92 13.46
N PRO A 314 3.72 3.17 14.11
CA PRO A 314 4.88 3.76 14.78
C PRO A 314 5.79 4.57 13.84
N ALA A 315 5.92 4.18 12.58
CA ALA A 315 6.75 4.89 11.61
C ALA A 315 6.23 6.30 11.24
N PHE A 316 4.96 6.57 11.48
CA PHE A 316 4.40 7.91 11.32
C PHE A 316 4.26 8.66 12.65
N SER A 317 3.99 7.97 13.76
CA SER A 317 3.83 8.62 15.07
C SER A 317 5.15 9.15 15.64
N ILE A 318 6.29 8.59 15.27
CA ILE A 318 7.61 9.06 15.71
C ILE A 318 7.98 10.44 15.15
N ILE A 319 7.44 10.83 13.98
CA ILE A 319 7.84 12.05 13.26
C ILE A 319 7.57 13.33 14.06
N PRO A 320 6.37 13.55 14.64
CA PRO A 320 6.11 14.73 15.45
C PRO A 320 7.01 14.84 16.69
N GLY A 321 7.38 13.72 17.30
CA GLY A 321 8.27 13.69 18.46
C GLY A 321 9.72 14.05 18.13
N LEU A 322 10.19 13.76 16.90
CA LEU A 322 11.55 14.06 16.47
C LEU A 322 11.70 15.47 15.88
N PHE A 323 10.73 15.94 15.11
CA PHE A 323 10.86 17.14 14.30
C PHE A 323 9.85 18.24 14.67
N GLY A 324 9.05 18.01 15.72
CA GLY A 324 7.98 18.91 16.14
C GLY A 324 6.70 18.78 15.31
N THR A 325 5.58 19.17 15.89
CA THR A 325 4.24 19.03 15.28
C THR A 325 4.05 19.97 14.09
N GLU A 326 4.76 21.09 14.01
CA GLU A 326 4.65 22.07 12.93
C GLU A 326 5.23 21.57 11.61
N THR A 327 6.35 20.85 11.67
CA THR A 327 7.08 20.31 10.51
C THR A 327 6.67 18.89 10.15
N ALA A 328 6.00 18.18 11.06
CA ALA A 328 5.64 16.77 10.91
C ALA A 328 4.90 16.46 9.61
N GLY A 329 4.03 17.36 9.14
CA GLY A 329 3.32 17.19 7.88
C GLY A 329 4.25 17.19 6.67
N SER A 330 5.19 18.14 6.60
CA SER A 330 6.18 18.27 5.52
C SER A 330 7.15 17.08 5.52
N VAL A 331 7.66 16.71 6.69
CA VAL A 331 8.56 15.55 6.87
C VAL A 331 7.86 14.25 6.47
N SER A 332 6.61 14.03 6.92
CA SER A 332 5.83 12.85 6.54
C SER A 332 5.59 12.77 5.03
N GLY A 333 5.33 13.90 4.37
CA GLY A 333 5.15 13.96 2.92
C GLY A 333 6.40 13.54 2.16
N VAL A 334 7.57 14.04 2.54
CA VAL A 334 8.84 13.67 1.91
C VAL A 334 9.17 12.21 2.20
N ASN A 335 9.03 11.76 3.45
CA ASN A 335 9.24 10.37 3.83
C ASN A 335 8.31 9.42 3.05
N ASN A 336 7.06 9.82 2.78
CA ASN A 336 6.15 9.04 1.94
C ASN A 336 6.61 8.98 0.47
N THR A 337 7.28 10.01 -0.02
CA THR A 337 7.91 9.98 -1.35
C THR A 337 9.03 8.93 -1.40
N PHE A 338 9.92 8.90 -0.40
CA PHE A 338 10.94 7.83 -0.29
C PHE A 338 10.31 6.44 -0.17
N ALA A 339 9.24 6.31 0.61
CA ALA A 339 8.48 5.07 0.69
C ALA A 339 7.95 4.62 -0.68
N SER A 340 7.41 5.54 -1.48
CA SER A 340 6.93 5.25 -2.83
C SER A 340 8.06 4.82 -3.78
N PHE A 341 9.26 5.39 -3.64
CA PHE A 341 10.45 4.92 -4.34
C PHE A 341 10.82 3.48 -3.96
N GLY A 342 10.71 3.10 -2.68
CA GLY A 342 10.90 1.72 -2.25
C GLY A 342 9.92 0.76 -2.92
N ALA A 343 8.65 1.14 -2.95
CA ALA A 343 7.59 0.36 -3.60
C ALA A 343 7.73 0.27 -5.12
N LEU A 344 8.45 1.23 -5.74
CA LEU A 344 8.83 1.20 -7.13
C LEU A 344 10.00 0.25 -7.38
N VAL A 345 11.05 0.34 -6.55
CA VAL A 345 12.34 -0.32 -6.82
C VAL A 345 12.34 -1.78 -6.39
N LEU A 346 11.89 -2.10 -5.17
CA LEU A 346 12.10 -3.44 -4.63
C LEU A 346 11.33 -4.56 -5.35
N PRO A 347 10.07 -4.38 -5.80
CA PRO A 347 9.41 -5.40 -6.61
C PRO A 347 10.10 -5.66 -7.95
N PHE A 348 10.64 -4.60 -8.59
CA PHE A 348 11.40 -4.71 -9.82
C PHE A 348 12.71 -5.47 -9.61
N VAL A 349 13.46 -5.12 -8.55
CA VAL A 349 14.73 -5.77 -8.20
C VAL A 349 14.52 -7.26 -7.93
N LEU A 350 13.46 -7.65 -7.21
CA LEU A 350 13.18 -9.06 -6.97
C LEU A 350 12.92 -9.82 -8.29
N GLY A 351 12.17 -9.22 -9.23
CA GLY A 351 11.96 -9.80 -10.55
C GLY A 351 13.26 -9.98 -11.33
N TYR A 352 14.12 -8.96 -11.33
CA TYR A 352 15.44 -9.01 -11.96
C TYR A 352 16.35 -10.10 -11.34
N VAL A 353 16.38 -10.18 -10.01
CA VAL A 353 17.11 -11.23 -9.29
C VAL A 353 16.58 -12.62 -9.66
N ARG A 354 15.25 -12.79 -9.74
CA ARG A 354 14.64 -14.06 -10.15
C ARG A 354 15.04 -14.47 -11.57
N ASP A 355 15.07 -13.53 -12.52
CA ASP A 355 15.49 -13.81 -13.92
C ASP A 355 16.97 -14.22 -13.99
N THR A 356 17.84 -13.54 -13.24
CA THR A 356 19.30 -13.76 -13.31
C THR A 356 19.75 -14.97 -12.51
N THR A 357 19.12 -15.25 -11.36
CA THR A 357 19.54 -16.33 -10.45
C THR A 357 18.66 -17.58 -10.51
N GLN A 358 17.55 -17.50 -11.22
CA GLN A 358 16.50 -18.54 -11.27
C GLN A 358 15.95 -18.93 -9.89
N SER A 359 16.08 -18.04 -8.89
CA SER A 359 15.68 -18.28 -7.49
C SER A 359 15.01 -17.07 -6.87
N TYR A 360 13.89 -17.28 -6.17
CA TYR A 360 13.28 -16.25 -5.31
C TYR A 360 14.04 -16.07 -3.98
N VAL A 361 14.76 -17.10 -3.53
CA VAL A 361 15.44 -17.12 -2.22
C VAL A 361 16.43 -15.96 -2.08
N ILE A 362 17.22 -15.70 -3.14
CA ILE A 362 18.18 -14.58 -3.14
C ILE A 362 17.47 -13.24 -3.04
N GLY A 363 16.33 -13.09 -3.75
CA GLY A 363 15.49 -11.90 -3.65
C GLY A 363 14.94 -11.71 -2.24
N TRP A 364 14.45 -12.77 -1.58
CA TRP A 364 13.98 -12.70 -0.20
C TRP A 364 15.12 -12.40 0.79
N TYR A 365 16.30 -12.95 0.59
CA TYR A 365 17.48 -12.59 1.41
C TYR A 365 17.84 -11.11 1.28
N SER A 366 17.68 -10.53 0.09
CA SER A 366 17.90 -9.08 -0.11
C SER A 366 16.88 -8.27 0.71
N VAL A 367 15.60 -8.65 0.71
CA VAL A 367 14.56 -7.99 1.50
C VAL A 367 14.79 -8.19 3.00
N ALA A 368 15.25 -9.37 3.42
CA ALA A 368 15.63 -9.65 4.82
C ALA A 368 16.82 -8.78 5.26
N ALA A 369 17.86 -8.66 4.44
CA ALA A 369 19.03 -7.82 4.72
C ALA A 369 18.63 -6.32 4.80
N LEU A 370 17.75 -5.85 3.93
CA LEU A 370 17.22 -4.50 4.01
C LEU A 370 16.38 -4.29 5.28
N SER A 371 15.61 -5.29 5.70
CA SER A 371 14.84 -5.22 6.96
C SER A 371 15.76 -5.16 8.17
N LEU A 372 16.87 -5.92 8.16
CA LEU A 372 17.94 -5.81 9.17
C LEU A 372 18.53 -4.40 9.19
N LEU A 373 18.88 -3.87 8.01
CA LEU A 373 19.41 -2.51 7.88
C LEU A 373 18.43 -1.47 8.43
N ALA A 374 17.14 -1.59 8.16
CA ALA A 374 16.13 -0.68 8.71
C ALA A 374 16.07 -0.74 10.24
N GLY A 375 16.16 -1.94 10.83
CA GLY A 375 16.23 -2.12 12.28
C GLY A 375 17.49 -1.49 12.90
N LEU A 376 18.64 -1.65 12.27
CA LEU A 376 19.91 -1.05 12.71
C LEU A 376 19.89 0.48 12.58
N LEU A 377 19.43 1.01 11.43
CA LEU A 377 19.28 2.46 11.22
C LEU A 377 18.33 3.08 12.24
N MET A 378 17.25 2.37 12.61
CA MET A 378 16.33 2.84 13.64
C MET A 378 17.03 2.96 15.01
N GLY A 379 18.03 2.11 15.29
CA GLY A 379 18.88 2.24 16.47
C GLY A 379 19.66 3.55 16.52
N LEU A 380 20.03 4.11 15.36
CA LEU A 380 20.79 5.37 15.22
C LEU A 380 19.92 6.63 15.23
N VAL A 381 18.60 6.50 15.06
CA VAL A 381 17.68 7.64 15.17
C VAL A 381 17.70 8.18 16.59
N SER A 382 17.74 9.50 16.74
CA SER A 382 17.66 10.18 18.04
C SER A 382 16.39 9.76 18.79
N GLU A 383 16.43 9.74 20.11
CA GLU A 383 15.19 9.57 20.87
C GLU A 383 14.40 10.87 20.83
N PRO A 384 13.05 10.83 20.70
CA PRO A 384 12.25 12.02 20.82
C PRO A 384 12.52 12.69 22.17
N GLU A 385 12.68 13.99 22.21
CA GLU A 385 12.70 14.75 23.46
C GLU A 385 11.30 14.59 24.12
N LEU A 386 11.30 14.04 25.34
CA LEU A 386 10.10 13.83 26.17
C LEU A 386 9.48 15.15 26.63
#